data_f350331d428d3112663b30114fe3f471
#
_entry.id   f350331d428d3112663b30114fe3f471
#
_cell.length_a   1.000
_cell.length_b   1.000
_cell.length_c   1.000
_cell.angle_alpha   90.00
_cell.angle_beta   90.00
_cell.angle_gamma   90.00
#
_symmetry.space_group_name_H-M   'P 1'
#
loop_
_entity.id
_entity.type
_entity.pdbx_description
1 polymer ?
#
loop_
_entity_poly.entity_id
_entity_poly.type
_entity_poly.pdbx_seq_one_letter_code
_entity_poly.pdbx_strand_id
1 'polypeptide(L)'
;RSTLFPYTTLFRSGSAKHALLNAAKHKGSANPGAVIGSIMSQEPDLRSKAKEIGPMAGKIVAKVNSLSLDEQKEEMEKFNLEVKTQKQVKEVGLQELPGTHENIVLRFAPNPSGPLHIGHTRAAVPNAEYVKRHDGKLILRIEDTDPKRVFEPAYEMIPEDLEWLGIHPDEIVYQSDRFEIYYDYARHLIEKGAAYMCTCDGATFKELKDDCKACPCRSNSVNENLELWEKFDTMEAGEAVLRLKTDIQHKNPAIRDWVAMRLVDEKHPRLGNKYRIYPMMNFSVALDDHLMGMTHVLRGKDHLANSEKQKYLYNHMGWDVPEFIHYGRLKMELN
;
A
#
# COMPACT_ATOMS: atom_id res chain seq x y z
N ARG A 1 -14.32 46.58 -18.18
CA ARG A 1 -14.67 45.87 -19.43
C ARG A 1 -13.57 44.86 -19.76
N SER A 2 -13.77 43.63 -19.38
CA SER A 2 -13.64 42.40 -20.20
C SER A 2 -12.28 42.10 -20.81
N THR A 3 -11.37 41.50 -20.01
CA THR A 3 -10.20 40.73 -20.45
C THR A 3 -10.40 39.21 -20.24
N LEU A 4 -11.60 38.70 -20.57
CA LEU A 4 -12.02 37.30 -20.34
C LEU A 4 -11.97 36.44 -21.61
N PHE A 5 -11.33 36.87 -22.71
CA PHE A 5 -11.57 36.27 -24.04
C PHE A 5 -10.47 35.48 -24.75
N PRO A 6 -9.23 35.29 -24.25
CA PRO A 6 -8.34 34.32 -24.91
C PRO A 6 -8.50 32.87 -24.40
N TYR A 7 -8.89 32.68 -23.13
CA TYR A 7 -8.93 31.36 -22.52
C TYR A 7 -10.12 30.48 -22.93
N THR A 8 -11.22 31.06 -23.37
CA THR A 8 -12.45 30.31 -23.66
C THR A 8 -12.38 29.48 -24.94
N THR A 9 -11.69 29.93 -25.98
CA THR A 9 -11.58 29.22 -27.27
C THR A 9 -10.57 28.07 -27.16
N LEU A 10 -9.40 28.31 -26.58
CA LEU A 10 -8.38 27.30 -26.29
C LEU A 10 -8.91 26.23 -25.32
N PHE A 11 -9.58 26.65 -24.24
CA PHE A 11 -10.22 25.73 -23.30
C PHE A 11 -11.32 24.88 -23.96
N ARG A 12 -12.15 25.46 -24.82
CA ARG A 12 -13.21 24.72 -25.54
C ARG A 12 -12.62 23.69 -26.51
N SER A 13 -11.58 24.05 -27.25
CA SER A 13 -10.91 23.11 -28.18
C SER A 13 -10.18 22.00 -27.42
N GLY A 14 -9.47 22.32 -26.32
CA GLY A 14 -8.84 21.34 -25.45
C GLY A 14 -9.82 20.38 -24.81
N SER A 15 -10.91 20.88 -24.23
CA SER A 15 -11.94 20.08 -23.59
C SER A 15 -12.70 19.18 -24.58
N ALA A 16 -12.92 19.64 -25.83
CA ALA A 16 -13.52 18.84 -26.88
C ALA A 16 -12.61 17.67 -27.28
N LYS A 17 -11.31 17.90 -27.40
CA LYS A 17 -10.31 16.82 -27.65
C LYS A 17 -10.36 15.75 -26.56
N HIS A 18 -10.36 16.15 -25.30
CA HIS A 18 -10.43 15.23 -24.17
C HIS A 18 -11.75 14.45 -24.14
N ALA A 19 -12.89 15.12 -24.46
CA ALA A 19 -14.19 14.47 -24.51
C ALA A 19 -14.28 13.45 -25.65
N LEU A 20 -13.80 13.79 -26.87
CA LEU A 20 -13.74 12.88 -28.00
C LEU A 20 -12.83 11.67 -27.75
N LEU A 21 -11.63 11.89 -27.19
CA LEU A 21 -10.73 10.80 -26.83
C LEU A 21 -11.32 9.88 -25.75
N ASN A 22 -12.07 10.44 -24.80
CA ASN A 22 -12.75 9.65 -23.77
C ASN A 22 -13.94 8.87 -24.37
N ALA A 23 -14.77 9.51 -25.21
CA ALA A 23 -15.88 8.86 -25.91
C ALA A 23 -15.38 7.67 -26.77
N ALA A 24 -14.32 7.86 -27.53
CA ALA A 24 -13.74 6.81 -28.36
C ALA A 24 -13.25 5.58 -27.58
N LYS A 25 -12.78 5.77 -26.33
CA LYS A 25 -12.39 4.69 -25.42
C LYS A 25 -13.59 3.97 -24.78
N HIS A 26 -14.76 4.61 -24.74
CA HIS A 26 -15.96 4.15 -24.04
C HIS A 26 -17.18 4.00 -24.95
N LYS A 27 -16.98 3.46 -26.15
CA LYS A 27 -18.03 3.12 -27.12
C LYS A 27 -18.94 4.32 -27.48
N GLY A 28 -18.35 5.50 -27.61
CA GLY A 28 -19.05 6.71 -28.01
C GLY A 28 -19.63 7.54 -26.85
N SER A 29 -19.43 7.14 -25.60
CA SER A 29 -19.96 7.86 -24.43
C SER A 29 -18.85 8.39 -23.55
N ALA A 30 -18.64 9.72 -23.52
CA ALA A 30 -17.66 10.36 -22.65
C ALA A 30 -18.23 10.56 -21.23
N ASN A 31 -17.36 10.35 -20.22
CA ASN A 31 -17.68 10.61 -18.81
C ASN A 31 -17.19 11.98 -18.37
N PRO A 32 -18.07 12.88 -17.88
CA PRO A 32 -17.70 14.24 -17.49
C PRO A 32 -16.58 14.29 -16.44
N GLY A 33 -16.63 13.43 -15.42
CA GLY A 33 -15.63 13.37 -14.36
C GLY A 33 -14.24 12.97 -14.89
N ALA A 34 -14.18 12.00 -15.78
CA ALA A 34 -12.94 11.55 -16.41
C ALA A 34 -12.33 12.64 -17.33
N VAL A 35 -13.17 13.37 -18.05
CA VAL A 35 -12.74 14.47 -18.91
C VAL A 35 -12.19 15.62 -18.07
N ILE A 36 -12.87 16.02 -17.00
CA ILE A 36 -12.41 17.06 -16.06
C ILE A 36 -11.08 16.65 -15.41
N GLY A 37 -10.97 15.39 -14.95
CA GLY A 37 -9.75 14.87 -14.37
C GLY A 37 -8.56 14.91 -15.35
N SER A 38 -8.80 14.59 -16.62
CA SER A 38 -7.78 14.66 -17.66
C SER A 38 -7.32 16.09 -17.95
N ILE A 39 -8.23 17.04 -18.01
CA ILE A 39 -7.92 18.46 -18.20
C ILE A 39 -7.08 18.98 -17.02
N MET A 40 -7.49 18.70 -15.78
CA MET A 40 -6.79 19.16 -14.57
C MET A 40 -5.42 18.47 -14.37
N SER A 41 -5.22 17.30 -14.95
CA SER A 41 -3.92 16.62 -14.95
C SER A 41 -2.93 17.27 -15.89
N GLN A 42 -3.38 17.77 -17.05
CA GLN A 42 -2.52 18.43 -18.02
C GLN A 42 -2.28 19.92 -17.71
N GLU A 43 -3.26 20.57 -17.10
CA GLU A 43 -3.19 21.98 -16.71
C GLU A 43 -3.47 22.15 -15.21
N PRO A 44 -2.47 21.91 -14.33
CA PRO A 44 -2.63 21.95 -12.88
C PRO A 44 -3.16 23.29 -12.34
N ASP A 45 -2.85 24.39 -13.00
CA ASP A 45 -3.27 25.75 -12.61
C ASP A 45 -4.79 25.94 -12.68
N LEU A 46 -5.48 25.10 -13.46
CA LEU A 46 -6.95 25.15 -13.57
C LEU A 46 -7.67 24.56 -12.36
N ARG A 47 -6.97 23.88 -11.44
CA ARG A 47 -7.57 23.28 -10.24
C ARG A 47 -8.26 24.30 -9.34
N SER A 48 -7.71 25.52 -9.25
CA SER A 48 -8.32 26.62 -8.48
C SER A 48 -9.66 27.08 -9.06
N LYS A 49 -9.92 26.82 -10.35
CA LYS A 49 -11.14 27.20 -11.10
C LYS A 49 -12.09 26.04 -11.35
N ALA A 50 -11.96 24.95 -10.61
CA ALA A 50 -12.74 23.71 -10.81
C ALA A 50 -14.26 23.93 -10.82
N LYS A 51 -14.78 24.84 -9.99
CA LYS A 51 -16.21 25.19 -9.92
C LYS A 51 -16.75 25.84 -11.20
N GLU A 52 -15.91 26.57 -11.93
CA GLU A 52 -16.27 27.23 -13.19
C GLU A 52 -16.12 26.27 -14.38
N ILE A 53 -15.08 25.44 -14.35
CA ILE A 53 -14.72 24.50 -15.41
C ILE A 53 -15.71 23.33 -15.49
N GLY A 54 -16.18 22.84 -14.36
CA GLY A 54 -17.08 21.69 -14.29
C GLY A 54 -18.33 21.80 -15.18
N PRO A 55 -19.14 22.86 -15.04
CA PRO A 55 -20.32 23.08 -15.89
C PRO A 55 -20.00 23.26 -17.37
N MET A 56 -18.85 23.88 -17.71
CA MET A 56 -18.41 24.06 -19.10
C MET A 56 -17.99 22.74 -19.75
N ALA A 57 -17.20 21.93 -19.05
CA ALA A 57 -16.81 20.61 -19.49
C ALA A 57 -18.02 19.68 -19.65
N GLY A 58 -18.98 19.76 -18.72
CA GLY A 58 -20.25 19.01 -18.80
C GLY A 58 -21.05 19.30 -20.07
N LYS A 59 -21.15 20.57 -20.49
CA LYS A 59 -21.81 20.97 -21.74
C LYS A 59 -21.09 20.41 -22.97
N ILE A 60 -19.75 20.40 -22.96
CA ILE A 60 -18.95 19.86 -24.07
C ILE A 60 -19.11 18.34 -24.15
N VAL A 61 -19.08 17.65 -23.02
CA VAL A 61 -19.31 16.20 -22.95
C VAL A 61 -20.71 15.85 -23.43
N ALA A 62 -21.74 16.58 -23.02
CA ALA A 62 -23.11 16.36 -23.49
C ALA A 62 -23.21 16.53 -25.02
N LYS A 63 -22.55 17.55 -25.60
CA LYS A 63 -22.51 17.74 -27.04
C LYS A 63 -21.79 16.60 -27.76
N VAL A 64 -20.65 16.11 -27.24
CA VAL A 64 -19.93 14.96 -27.83
C VAL A 64 -20.78 13.70 -27.74
N ASN A 65 -21.47 13.47 -26.63
CA ASN A 65 -22.33 12.31 -26.44
C ASN A 65 -23.61 12.34 -27.31
N SER A 66 -24.00 13.51 -27.84
CA SER A 66 -25.14 13.62 -28.77
C SER A 66 -24.76 13.35 -30.22
N LEU A 67 -23.45 13.23 -30.53
CA LEU A 67 -22.97 12.89 -31.87
C LEU A 67 -23.03 11.37 -32.08
N SER A 68 -23.33 10.94 -33.31
CA SER A 68 -23.16 9.54 -33.70
C SER A 68 -21.68 9.13 -33.69
N LEU A 69 -21.41 7.84 -33.70
CA LEU A 69 -20.02 7.33 -33.73
C LEU A 69 -19.24 7.81 -34.96
N ASP A 70 -19.93 7.96 -36.11
CA ASP A 70 -19.26 8.43 -37.33
C ASP A 70 -18.99 9.92 -37.27
N GLU A 71 -19.90 10.74 -36.77
CA GLU A 71 -19.67 12.16 -36.51
C GLU A 71 -18.55 12.38 -35.48
N GLN A 72 -18.46 11.55 -34.44
CA GLN A 72 -17.35 11.61 -33.48
C GLN A 72 -16.02 11.31 -34.15
N LYS A 73 -15.95 10.36 -35.10
CA LYS A 73 -14.74 10.05 -35.86
C LYS A 73 -14.32 11.21 -36.75
N GLU A 74 -15.27 11.80 -37.49
CA GLU A 74 -15.01 12.97 -38.32
C GLU A 74 -14.46 14.15 -37.50
N GLU A 75 -15.04 14.42 -36.31
CA GLU A 75 -14.54 15.43 -35.40
C GLU A 75 -13.14 15.10 -34.87
N MET A 76 -12.84 13.84 -34.59
CA MET A 76 -11.49 13.41 -34.20
C MET A 76 -10.46 13.63 -35.30
N GLU A 77 -10.82 13.35 -36.56
CA GLU A 77 -9.96 13.60 -37.73
C GLU A 77 -9.64 15.09 -37.89
N LYS A 78 -10.63 15.98 -37.73
CA LYS A 78 -10.42 17.43 -37.78
C LYS A 78 -9.44 17.94 -36.73
N PHE A 79 -9.36 17.26 -35.59
CA PHE A 79 -8.42 17.58 -34.52
C PHE A 79 -7.10 16.79 -34.58
N ASN A 80 -6.88 15.98 -35.63
CA ASN A 80 -5.75 15.03 -35.74
C ASN A 80 -5.58 14.17 -34.47
N LEU A 81 -6.70 13.67 -33.92
CA LEU A 81 -6.69 12.86 -32.71
C LEU A 81 -6.62 11.38 -33.11
N GLU A 82 -5.50 10.74 -32.74
CA GLU A 82 -5.41 9.29 -32.79
C GLU A 82 -5.70 8.72 -31.39
N VAL A 83 -6.63 7.77 -31.32
CA VAL A 83 -6.74 6.93 -30.12
C VAL A 83 -5.49 6.05 -30.12
N LYS A 84 -4.49 6.44 -29.33
CA LYS A 84 -3.42 5.50 -29.00
C LYS A 84 -4.06 4.33 -28.26
N THR A 85 -4.56 3.37 -28.99
CA THR A 85 -4.76 2.02 -28.47
C THR A 85 -3.35 1.53 -28.17
N GLN A 86 -2.88 1.72 -26.94
CA GLN A 86 -1.87 0.84 -26.43
C GLN A 86 -2.52 -0.55 -26.49
N LYS A 87 -2.28 -1.29 -27.57
CA LYS A 87 -2.22 -2.73 -27.50
C LYS A 87 -1.11 -2.98 -26.47
N GLN A 88 -1.51 -3.11 -25.19
CA GLN A 88 -0.68 -3.85 -24.28
C GLN A 88 -0.53 -5.21 -24.94
N VAL A 89 0.62 -5.46 -25.53
CA VAL A 89 1.06 -6.81 -25.78
C VAL A 89 1.06 -7.40 -24.39
N LYS A 90 0.04 -8.20 -24.09
CA LYS A 90 0.03 -8.99 -22.86
C LYS A 90 1.19 -9.94 -23.02
N GLU A 91 2.31 -9.62 -22.42
CA GLU A 91 3.34 -10.63 -22.20
C GLU A 91 2.65 -11.77 -21.46
N VAL A 92 2.60 -12.92 -22.12
CA VAL A 92 2.04 -14.14 -21.55
C VAL A 92 3.12 -14.72 -20.66
N GLY A 93 3.00 -14.51 -19.35
CA GLY A 93 3.94 -15.04 -18.36
C GLY A 93 4.30 -14.03 -17.27
N LEU A 94 5.16 -14.46 -16.36
CA LEU A 94 5.77 -13.59 -15.34
C LEU A 94 6.83 -12.70 -15.99
N GLN A 95 6.80 -11.41 -15.65
CA GLN A 95 7.86 -10.46 -16.03
C GLN A 95 9.17 -10.84 -15.31
N GLU A 96 10.31 -10.40 -15.85
CA GLU A 96 11.57 -10.56 -15.13
C GLU A 96 11.57 -9.76 -13.82
N LEU A 97 12.24 -10.30 -12.79
CA LEU A 97 12.44 -9.58 -11.53
C LEU A 97 13.32 -8.34 -11.78
N PRO A 98 13.01 -7.20 -11.17
CA PRO A 98 13.91 -6.05 -11.20
C PRO A 98 15.17 -6.33 -10.37
N GLY A 99 16.27 -5.62 -10.64
CA GLY A 99 17.50 -5.69 -9.85
C GLY A 99 18.35 -6.92 -10.08
N THR A 100 19.03 -7.39 -9.03
CA THR A 100 19.91 -8.57 -9.09
C THR A 100 19.12 -9.87 -8.97
N HIS A 101 19.57 -10.92 -9.64
CA HIS A 101 18.92 -12.24 -9.64
C HIS A 101 19.77 -13.31 -8.92
N GLU A 102 20.76 -12.88 -8.17
CA GLU A 102 21.61 -13.78 -7.38
C GLU A 102 21.00 -13.97 -5.97
N ASN A 103 21.03 -15.20 -5.48
CA ASN A 103 20.56 -15.57 -4.14
C ASN A 103 19.16 -15.06 -3.82
N ILE A 104 18.22 -15.25 -4.73
CA ILE A 104 16.83 -14.81 -4.59
C ILE A 104 16.19 -15.45 -3.36
N VAL A 105 15.68 -14.61 -2.46
CA VAL A 105 14.87 -15.02 -1.31
C VAL A 105 13.54 -14.32 -1.37
N LEU A 106 12.48 -15.09 -1.49
CA LEU A 106 11.10 -14.62 -1.54
C LEU A 106 10.27 -15.23 -0.43
N ARG A 107 9.11 -14.63 -0.14
CA ARG A 107 8.19 -15.19 0.84
C ARG A 107 6.74 -15.13 0.36
N PHE A 108 5.98 -16.14 0.73
CA PHE A 108 4.55 -16.06 0.85
C PHE A 108 4.20 -15.83 2.33
N ALA A 109 3.44 -14.77 2.63
CA ALA A 109 3.27 -14.28 3.99
C ALA A 109 1.79 -14.04 4.32
N PRO A 110 0.99 -15.11 4.47
CA PRO A 110 -0.42 -15.01 4.80
C PRO A 110 -0.65 -14.80 6.30
N ASN A 111 -1.72 -14.04 6.63
CA ASN A 111 -2.29 -14.08 7.97
C ASN A 111 -3.13 -15.36 8.12
N PRO A 112 -3.02 -16.11 9.23
CA PRO A 112 -3.75 -17.37 9.42
C PRO A 112 -5.20 -17.12 9.87
N SER A 113 -5.99 -16.41 9.08
CA SER A 113 -7.39 -16.08 9.36
C SER A 113 -8.39 -17.08 8.76
N GLY A 114 -7.93 -18.14 8.13
CA GLY A 114 -8.70 -19.20 7.50
C GLY A 114 -7.88 -19.91 6.43
N PRO A 115 -8.48 -20.88 5.70
CA PRO A 115 -7.83 -21.57 4.59
C PRO A 115 -7.48 -20.59 3.47
N LEU A 116 -6.56 -21.00 2.59
CA LEU A 116 -6.27 -20.21 1.41
C LEU A 116 -7.48 -20.22 0.45
N HIS A 117 -7.59 -19.19 -0.33
CA HIS A 117 -8.57 -19.09 -1.40
C HIS A 117 -7.89 -18.63 -2.70
N ILE A 118 -8.59 -18.70 -3.83
CA ILE A 118 -8.01 -18.36 -5.14
C ILE A 118 -7.32 -16.99 -5.20
N GLY A 119 -7.73 -16.02 -4.37
CA GLY A 119 -7.06 -14.72 -4.28
C GLY A 119 -5.62 -14.80 -3.80
N HIS A 120 -5.29 -15.80 -2.96
CA HIS A 120 -3.94 -16.01 -2.42
C HIS A 120 -2.97 -16.58 -3.48
N THR A 121 -3.47 -17.29 -4.50
CA THR A 121 -2.62 -17.82 -5.59
C THR A 121 -1.87 -16.72 -6.31
N ARG A 122 -2.42 -15.50 -6.33
CA ARG A 122 -1.76 -14.35 -6.93
C ARG A 122 -0.48 -13.91 -6.22
N ALA A 123 -0.32 -14.26 -4.96
CA ALA A 123 0.93 -14.08 -4.23
C ALA A 123 1.75 -15.38 -4.21
N ALA A 124 1.13 -16.50 -3.83
CA ALA A 124 1.82 -17.77 -3.66
C ALA A 124 2.50 -18.26 -4.95
N VAL A 125 1.74 -18.34 -6.05
CA VAL A 125 2.24 -18.88 -7.33
C VAL A 125 3.39 -18.05 -7.92
N PRO A 126 3.31 -16.70 -8.07
CA PRO A 126 4.43 -15.94 -8.59
C PRO A 126 5.70 -16.03 -7.74
N ASN A 127 5.58 -16.05 -6.40
CA ASN A 127 6.75 -16.22 -5.53
C ASN A 127 7.42 -17.59 -5.80
N ALA A 128 6.66 -18.69 -5.85
CA ALA A 128 7.16 -20.01 -6.13
C ALA A 128 7.80 -20.12 -7.53
N GLU A 129 7.15 -19.53 -8.55
CA GLU A 129 7.68 -19.54 -9.92
C GLU A 129 8.98 -18.74 -10.08
N TYR A 130 9.11 -17.59 -9.40
CA TYR A 130 10.36 -16.84 -9.42
C TYR A 130 11.48 -17.60 -8.69
N VAL A 131 11.21 -18.17 -7.53
CA VAL A 131 12.19 -19.00 -6.80
C VAL A 131 12.66 -20.15 -7.68
N LYS A 132 11.74 -20.85 -8.35
CA LYS A 132 12.07 -21.94 -9.27
C LYS A 132 12.93 -21.49 -10.47
N ARG A 133 12.63 -20.32 -11.04
CA ARG A 133 13.38 -19.77 -12.20
C ARG A 133 14.82 -19.39 -11.86
N HIS A 134 15.03 -18.93 -10.64
CA HIS A 134 16.31 -18.37 -10.21
C HIS A 134 17.07 -19.23 -9.21
N ASP A 135 16.61 -20.47 -9.00
CA ASP A 135 17.18 -21.39 -7.98
C ASP A 135 17.32 -20.70 -6.61
N GLY A 136 16.24 -20.02 -6.22
CA GLY A 136 16.19 -19.22 -5.01
C GLY A 136 15.58 -19.96 -3.82
N LYS A 137 15.25 -19.22 -2.74
CA LYS A 137 14.62 -19.74 -1.52
C LYS A 137 13.21 -19.17 -1.34
N LEU A 138 12.22 -20.04 -1.05
CA LEU A 138 10.86 -19.66 -0.71
C LEU A 138 10.59 -19.83 0.78
N ILE A 139 10.21 -18.79 1.47
CA ILE A 139 9.80 -18.85 2.88
C ILE A 139 8.28 -18.70 2.98
N LEU A 140 7.62 -19.63 3.66
CA LEU A 140 6.27 -19.44 4.16
C LEU A 140 6.36 -18.76 5.53
N ARG A 141 5.93 -17.52 5.64
CA ARG A 141 5.87 -16.80 6.91
C ARG A 141 4.41 -16.59 7.32
N ILE A 142 3.99 -17.27 8.37
CA ILE A 142 2.65 -17.10 8.96
C ILE A 142 2.64 -15.81 9.80
N GLU A 143 1.87 -14.83 9.35
CA GLU A 143 1.80 -13.50 10.00
C GLU A 143 0.65 -13.46 11.01
N ASP A 144 0.91 -14.01 12.19
CA ASP A 144 -0.03 -14.24 13.27
C ASP A 144 0.08 -13.24 14.44
N THR A 145 0.55 -12.02 14.19
CA THR A 145 0.72 -10.98 15.22
C THR A 145 -0.58 -10.29 15.65
N ASP A 146 -1.75 -10.65 15.12
CA ASP A 146 -3.04 -10.15 15.55
C ASP A 146 -3.92 -11.31 16.05
N PRO A 147 -3.93 -11.60 17.37
CA PRO A 147 -4.62 -12.78 17.91
C PRO A 147 -6.13 -12.80 17.64
N LYS A 148 -6.77 -11.62 17.47
CA LYS A 148 -8.20 -11.51 17.11
C LYS A 148 -8.51 -12.10 15.74
N ARG A 149 -7.52 -12.20 14.86
CA ARG A 149 -7.69 -12.64 13.48
C ARG A 149 -7.17 -14.05 13.24
N VAL A 150 -6.54 -14.65 14.23
CA VAL A 150 -6.02 -16.01 14.10
C VAL A 150 -7.14 -17.03 14.21
N PHE A 151 -7.29 -17.84 13.19
CA PHE A 151 -8.08 -19.08 13.18
C PHE A 151 -7.11 -20.25 13.32
N GLU A 152 -7.07 -20.86 14.49
CA GLU A 152 -6.05 -21.84 14.86
C GLU A 152 -5.87 -22.97 13.82
N PRO A 153 -6.94 -23.58 13.24
CA PRO A 153 -6.78 -24.60 12.22
C PRO A 153 -6.04 -24.12 10.96
N ALA A 154 -5.96 -22.81 10.70
CA ALA A 154 -5.27 -22.27 9.53
C ALA A 154 -3.74 -22.52 9.56
N TYR A 155 -3.16 -22.81 10.73
CA TYR A 155 -1.75 -23.17 10.83
C TYR A 155 -1.42 -24.48 10.10
N GLU A 156 -2.38 -25.41 10.04
CA GLU A 156 -2.27 -26.67 9.30
C GLU A 156 -2.79 -26.51 7.87
N MET A 157 -3.94 -25.84 7.71
CA MET A 157 -4.60 -25.68 6.41
C MET A 157 -3.72 -24.93 5.39
N ILE A 158 -2.99 -23.89 5.80
CA ILE A 158 -2.19 -23.09 4.86
C ILE A 158 -1.05 -23.91 4.23
N PRO A 159 -0.23 -24.66 4.97
CA PRO A 159 0.75 -25.58 4.37
C PRO A 159 0.10 -26.66 3.49
N GLU A 160 -1.03 -27.26 3.91
CA GLU A 160 -1.77 -28.26 3.12
C GLU A 160 -2.28 -27.68 1.78
N ASP A 161 -2.84 -26.46 1.80
CA ASP A 161 -3.29 -25.76 0.59
C ASP A 161 -2.12 -25.45 -0.37
N LEU A 162 -0.93 -25.12 0.15
CA LEU A 162 0.27 -24.92 -0.66
C LEU A 162 0.76 -26.22 -1.27
N GLU A 163 0.77 -27.31 -0.49
CA GLU A 163 1.10 -28.66 -0.98
C GLU A 163 0.16 -29.07 -2.12
N TRP A 164 -1.16 -28.82 -1.95
CA TRP A 164 -2.15 -29.07 -3.01
C TRP A 164 -1.88 -28.25 -4.27
N LEU A 165 -1.34 -27.03 -4.15
CA LEU A 165 -0.92 -26.21 -5.28
C LEU A 165 0.43 -26.64 -5.88
N GLY A 166 1.12 -27.64 -5.31
CA GLY A 166 2.46 -28.04 -5.71
C GLY A 166 3.53 -27.01 -5.34
N ILE A 167 3.30 -26.23 -4.29
CA ILE A 167 4.23 -25.22 -3.77
C ILE A 167 4.83 -25.71 -2.46
N HIS A 168 6.13 -25.91 -2.44
CA HIS A 168 6.88 -26.44 -1.31
C HIS A 168 7.84 -25.37 -0.78
N PRO A 169 7.51 -24.66 0.32
CA PRO A 169 8.42 -23.70 0.94
C PRO A 169 9.66 -24.41 1.50
N ASP A 170 10.83 -23.78 1.38
CA ASP A 170 12.07 -24.27 1.97
C ASP A 170 12.08 -24.14 3.49
N GLU A 171 11.31 -23.18 4.01
CA GLU A 171 11.22 -22.86 5.43
C GLU A 171 9.82 -22.37 5.78
N ILE A 172 9.33 -22.77 6.97
CA ILE A 172 8.08 -22.23 7.56
C ILE A 172 8.44 -21.49 8.83
N VAL A 173 8.04 -20.23 8.92
CA VAL A 173 8.32 -19.34 10.05
C VAL A 173 7.01 -18.76 10.57
N TYR A 174 6.88 -18.70 11.89
CA TYR A 174 5.74 -18.07 12.56
C TYR A 174 6.20 -16.77 13.22
N GLN A 175 5.48 -15.68 13.00
CA GLN A 175 5.83 -14.41 13.64
C GLN A 175 5.66 -14.46 15.16
N SER A 176 4.75 -15.27 15.66
CA SER A 176 4.59 -15.54 17.10
C SER A 176 5.86 -16.08 17.77
N ASP A 177 6.74 -16.79 17.07
CA ASP A 177 8.01 -17.28 17.63
C ASP A 177 9.11 -16.20 17.73
N ARG A 178 8.82 -14.98 17.24
CA ARG A 178 9.82 -13.92 17.03
C ARG A 178 9.59 -12.68 17.90
N PHE A 179 8.72 -12.74 18.90
CA PHE A 179 8.36 -11.57 19.72
C PHE A 179 9.53 -10.94 20.45
N GLU A 180 10.47 -11.74 20.96
CA GLU A 180 11.68 -11.22 21.62
C GLU A 180 12.50 -10.34 20.66
N ILE A 181 12.64 -10.77 19.40
CA ILE A 181 13.31 -9.98 18.35
C ILE A 181 12.59 -8.64 18.16
N TYR A 182 11.25 -8.64 18.13
CA TYR A 182 10.50 -7.39 17.98
C TYR A 182 10.68 -6.45 19.18
N TYR A 183 10.77 -6.98 20.39
CA TYR A 183 11.03 -6.18 21.59
C TYR A 183 12.45 -5.59 21.57
N ASP A 184 13.44 -6.37 21.19
CA ASP A 184 14.83 -5.89 21.07
C ASP A 184 14.94 -4.74 20.06
N TYR A 185 14.33 -4.90 18.89
CA TYR A 185 14.35 -3.85 17.87
C TYR A 185 13.48 -2.63 18.22
N ALA A 186 12.38 -2.80 18.95
CA ALA A 186 11.60 -1.69 19.48
C ALA A 186 12.44 -0.85 20.45
N ARG A 187 13.11 -1.48 21.41
CA ARG A 187 14.05 -0.84 22.33
C ARG A 187 15.18 -0.14 21.59
N HIS A 188 15.81 -0.83 20.64
CA HIS A 188 16.90 -0.25 19.85
C HIS A 188 16.46 1.00 19.05
N LEU A 189 15.27 1.01 18.47
CA LEU A 189 14.73 2.19 17.78
C LEU A 189 14.44 3.34 18.74
N ILE A 190 14.02 3.07 19.98
CA ILE A 190 13.89 4.09 21.02
C ILE A 190 15.26 4.68 21.36
N GLU A 191 16.26 3.84 21.59
CA GLU A 191 17.64 4.24 21.90
C GLU A 191 18.26 5.11 20.79
N LYS A 192 17.94 4.80 19.52
CA LYS A 192 18.31 5.63 18.35
C LYS A 192 17.51 6.93 18.24
N GLY A 193 16.48 7.14 19.08
CA GLY A 193 15.57 8.27 18.94
C GLY A 193 14.66 8.20 17.70
N ALA A 194 14.58 7.04 17.04
CA ALA A 194 13.78 6.77 15.86
C ALA A 194 12.34 6.36 16.17
N ALA A 195 12.06 5.91 17.39
CA ALA A 195 10.73 5.60 17.89
C ALA A 195 10.48 6.33 19.22
N TYR A 196 9.21 6.46 19.60
CA TYR A 196 8.82 7.09 20.86
C TYR A 196 7.52 6.50 21.40
N MET A 197 7.38 6.52 22.72
CA MET A 197 6.16 6.14 23.42
C MET A 197 5.16 7.29 23.37
N CYS A 198 3.95 7.02 22.93
CA CYS A 198 2.89 8.02 22.77
C CYS A 198 1.70 7.65 23.67
N THR A 199 1.39 8.53 24.62
CA THR A 199 0.25 8.45 25.55
C THR A 199 -0.89 9.39 25.19
N CYS A 200 -0.85 10.01 24.01
CA CYS A 200 -1.96 10.80 23.50
C CYS A 200 -3.15 9.90 23.19
N ASP A 201 -4.35 10.34 23.54
CA ASP A 201 -5.56 9.67 23.07
C ASP A 201 -5.66 9.69 21.54
N GLY A 202 -6.39 8.68 21.00
CA GLY A 202 -6.41 8.47 19.55
C GLY A 202 -7.04 9.62 18.76
N ALA A 203 -8.00 10.36 19.33
CA ALA A 203 -8.67 11.49 18.67
C ALA A 203 -7.73 12.70 18.58
N THR A 204 -7.12 13.09 19.70
CA THR A 204 -6.11 14.17 19.76
C THR A 204 -4.94 13.88 18.85
N PHE A 205 -4.41 12.65 18.88
CA PHE A 205 -3.31 12.29 17.97
C PHE A 205 -3.75 12.40 16.49
N LYS A 206 -4.96 11.96 16.17
CA LYS A 206 -5.48 12.02 14.80
C LYS A 206 -5.58 13.45 14.31
N GLU A 207 -6.11 14.38 15.11
CA GLU A 207 -6.21 15.82 14.77
C GLU A 207 -4.83 16.42 14.50
N LEU A 208 -3.87 16.21 15.41
CA LEU A 208 -2.50 16.70 15.25
C LEU A 208 -1.86 16.14 13.96
N LYS A 209 -2.00 14.86 13.74
CA LYS A 209 -1.48 14.20 12.55
C LYS A 209 -2.11 14.71 11.27
N ASP A 210 -3.43 14.92 11.24
CA ASP A 210 -4.15 15.45 10.06
C ASP A 210 -3.71 16.89 9.77
N ASP A 211 -3.44 17.69 10.81
CA ASP A 211 -2.88 19.06 10.75
C ASP A 211 -1.37 19.13 10.45
N CYS A 212 -0.70 18.00 10.19
CA CYS A 212 0.75 17.94 10.02
C CYS A 212 1.54 18.44 11.25
N LYS A 213 0.99 18.27 12.45
CA LYS A 213 1.61 18.67 13.72
C LYS A 213 2.12 17.45 14.47
N ALA A 214 3.33 17.56 15.04
CA ALA A 214 3.85 16.56 15.94
C ALA A 214 3.06 16.56 17.26
N CYS A 215 2.81 15.37 17.81
CA CYS A 215 2.25 15.28 19.16
C CYS A 215 3.34 15.61 20.22
N PRO A 216 2.96 16.07 21.43
CA PRO A 216 3.93 16.40 22.48
C PRO A 216 4.89 15.27 22.81
N CYS A 217 4.41 14.02 22.84
CA CYS A 217 5.24 12.85 23.17
C CYS A 217 6.41 12.62 22.19
N ARG A 218 6.33 13.14 20.96
CA ARG A 218 7.39 12.99 19.94
C ARG A 218 8.71 13.67 20.34
N SER A 219 8.63 14.66 21.25
CA SER A 219 9.80 15.39 21.78
C SER A 219 10.39 14.82 23.06
N ASN A 220 9.77 13.76 23.63
CA ASN A 220 10.32 13.07 24.79
C ASN A 220 11.76 12.63 24.52
N SER A 221 12.62 12.75 25.54
CA SER A 221 13.98 12.24 25.51
C SER A 221 14.01 10.72 25.37
N VAL A 222 15.16 10.18 25.01
CA VAL A 222 15.37 8.72 24.95
C VAL A 222 15.09 8.08 26.32
N ASN A 223 15.56 8.69 27.40
CA ASN A 223 15.37 8.15 28.75
C ASN A 223 13.89 8.09 29.14
N GLU A 224 13.12 9.17 28.91
CA GLU A 224 11.68 9.18 29.17
C GLU A 224 10.94 8.10 28.37
N ASN A 225 11.33 7.90 27.11
CA ASN A 225 10.74 6.85 26.27
C ASN A 225 11.10 5.45 26.76
N LEU A 226 12.35 5.21 27.24
CA LEU A 226 12.76 3.93 27.81
C LEU A 226 12.03 3.65 29.13
N GLU A 227 11.86 4.65 30.00
CA GLU A 227 11.07 4.49 31.25
C GLU A 227 9.60 4.13 30.97
N LEU A 228 9.01 4.71 29.92
CA LEU A 228 7.67 4.36 29.50
C LEU A 228 7.62 2.95 28.87
N TRP A 229 8.63 2.59 28.10
CA TRP A 229 8.75 1.25 27.51
C TRP A 229 8.84 0.15 28.57
N GLU A 230 9.61 0.33 29.62
CA GLU A 230 9.74 -0.64 30.73
C GLU A 230 8.44 -0.83 31.52
N LYS A 231 7.51 0.14 31.45
CA LYS A 231 6.19 0.06 32.11
C LYS A 231 5.07 -0.37 31.15
N PHE A 232 5.39 -0.49 29.85
CA PHE A 232 4.35 -0.58 28.80
C PHE A 232 3.46 -1.82 28.97
N ASP A 233 4.01 -2.96 29.36
CA ASP A 233 3.24 -4.19 29.57
C ASP A 233 2.28 -4.16 30.78
N THR A 234 2.50 -3.20 31.72
CA THR A 234 1.64 -3.00 32.90
C THR A 234 0.51 -1.99 32.68
N MET A 235 0.53 -1.27 31.55
CA MET A 235 -0.48 -0.27 31.19
C MET A 235 -1.79 -0.91 30.71
N GLU A 236 -2.85 -0.11 30.67
CA GLU A 236 -4.12 -0.51 30.07
C GLU A 236 -4.06 -0.44 28.53
N ALA A 237 -4.83 -1.31 27.86
CA ALA A 237 -4.90 -1.29 26.41
C ALA A 237 -5.47 0.06 25.89
N GLY A 238 -4.70 0.74 25.06
CA GLY A 238 -5.02 2.07 24.54
C GLY A 238 -4.41 3.24 25.31
N GLU A 239 -3.82 3.02 26.49
CA GLU A 239 -3.16 4.05 27.29
C GLU A 239 -1.87 4.56 26.63
N ALA A 240 -1.11 3.68 25.98
CA ALA A 240 0.08 4.02 25.23
C ALA A 240 0.24 3.17 23.98
N VAL A 241 1.06 3.68 23.05
CA VAL A 241 1.53 2.94 21.87
C VAL A 241 2.97 3.35 21.55
N LEU A 242 3.74 2.43 20.96
CA LEU A 242 5.02 2.77 20.34
C LEU A 242 4.79 3.29 18.92
N ARG A 243 5.35 4.45 18.59
CA ARG A 243 5.29 5.03 17.25
C ARG A 243 6.67 5.13 16.62
N LEU A 244 6.78 4.84 15.33
CA LEU A 244 7.98 5.13 14.55
C LEU A 244 7.92 6.59 14.09
N LYS A 245 9.02 7.33 14.27
CA LYS A 245 9.14 8.70 13.74
C LYS A 245 9.28 8.68 12.23
N THR A 246 8.45 9.46 11.57
CA THR A 246 8.45 9.61 10.10
C THR A 246 8.41 11.10 9.73
N ASP A 247 8.24 11.40 8.45
CA ASP A 247 7.97 12.76 8.02
C ASP A 247 6.54 13.17 8.40
N ILE A 248 6.41 14.05 9.39
CA ILE A 248 5.12 14.56 9.86
C ILE A 248 4.43 15.46 8.83
N GLN A 249 5.18 16.00 7.86
CA GLN A 249 4.67 16.80 6.75
C GLN A 249 4.31 15.94 5.53
N HIS A 250 4.47 14.62 5.60
CA HIS A 250 4.17 13.73 4.49
C HIS A 250 2.72 13.93 4.01
N LYS A 251 2.52 14.06 2.68
CA LYS A 251 1.21 14.32 2.08
C LYS A 251 0.15 13.26 2.36
N ASN A 252 0.57 12.00 2.59
CA ASN A 252 -0.32 10.92 3.01
C ASN A 252 -0.31 10.80 4.55
N PRO A 253 -1.41 11.12 5.25
CA PRO A 253 -1.47 11.04 6.71
C PRO A 253 -1.21 9.63 7.27
N ALA A 254 -1.47 8.58 6.48
CA ALA A 254 -1.23 7.20 6.92
C ALA A 254 0.25 6.88 7.14
N ILE A 255 1.17 7.68 6.59
CA ILE A 255 2.61 7.51 6.74
C ILE A 255 3.12 8.20 8.02
N ARG A 256 2.44 9.26 8.49
CA ARG A 256 2.89 10.10 9.60
C ARG A 256 2.85 9.34 10.91
N ASP A 257 4.00 9.16 11.55
CA ASP A 257 4.24 8.58 12.88
C ASP A 257 3.31 7.38 13.20
N TRP A 258 3.35 6.38 12.34
CA TRP A 258 2.49 5.20 12.44
C TRP A 258 2.82 4.34 13.68
N VAL A 259 1.83 3.61 14.20
CA VAL A 259 1.97 2.73 15.36
C VAL A 259 2.83 1.52 14.99
N ALA A 260 3.92 1.33 15.71
CA ALA A 260 4.82 0.19 15.58
C ALA A 260 4.39 -0.98 16.48
N MET A 261 4.04 -0.70 17.75
CA MET A 261 3.57 -1.71 18.70
C MET A 261 2.43 -1.16 19.56
N ARG A 262 1.56 -2.06 20.00
CA ARG A 262 0.40 -1.74 20.87
C ARG A 262 0.13 -2.85 21.88
N LEU A 263 -0.60 -2.52 22.95
CA LEU A 263 -1.13 -3.51 23.88
C LEU A 263 -2.34 -4.23 23.28
N VAL A 264 -2.39 -5.54 23.50
CA VAL A 264 -3.48 -6.44 23.11
C VAL A 264 -3.72 -7.43 24.25
N ASP A 265 -4.92 -7.46 24.77
CA ASP A 265 -5.28 -8.30 25.93
C ASP A 265 -5.91 -9.66 25.52
N GLU A 266 -6.04 -9.91 24.20
CA GLU A 266 -6.54 -11.19 23.71
C GLU A 266 -5.49 -12.29 23.82
N LYS A 267 -5.95 -13.47 24.25
CA LYS A 267 -5.13 -14.67 24.31
C LYS A 267 -4.73 -15.12 22.88
N HIS A 268 -3.43 -15.28 22.67
CA HIS A 268 -2.91 -15.81 21.40
C HIS A 268 -2.96 -17.34 21.38
N PRO A 269 -3.40 -18.01 20.29
CA PRO A 269 -3.48 -19.48 20.24
C PRO A 269 -2.15 -20.19 20.56
N ARG A 270 -1.03 -19.74 20.04
CA ARG A 270 0.29 -20.34 20.26
C ARG A 270 1.02 -19.80 21.50
N LEU A 271 0.86 -18.54 21.86
CA LEU A 271 1.60 -17.88 22.93
C LEU A 271 0.84 -17.78 24.25
N GLY A 272 -0.48 -18.05 24.23
CA GLY A 272 -1.31 -17.83 25.42
C GLY A 272 -1.31 -16.35 25.82
N ASN A 273 -1.03 -16.08 27.11
CA ASN A 273 -0.95 -14.73 27.67
C ASN A 273 0.51 -14.31 27.93
N LYS A 274 1.50 -14.92 27.25
CA LYS A 274 2.91 -14.63 27.50
C LYS A 274 3.28 -13.19 27.19
N TYR A 275 2.67 -12.60 26.18
CA TYR A 275 2.94 -11.24 25.74
C TYR A 275 1.67 -10.41 25.72
N ARG A 276 1.78 -9.14 26.06
CA ARG A 276 0.72 -8.12 25.94
C ARG A 276 1.04 -7.04 24.91
N ILE A 277 2.33 -6.83 24.57
CA ILE A 277 2.77 -5.84 23.59
C ILE A 277 2.96 -6.53 22.24
N TYR A 278 2.13 -6.17 21.28
CA TYR A 278 2.08 -6.80 19.96
C TYR A 278 2.59 -5.87 18.85
N PRO A 279 3.45 -6.36 17.96
CA PRO A 279 3.92 -5.57 16.83
C PRO A 279 2.78 -5.39 15.82
N MET A 280 2.71 -4.20 15.22
CA MET A 280 1.87 -3.96 14.06
C MET A 280 2.55 -4.49 12.79
N MET A 281 1.75 -4.92 11.81
CA MET A 281 2.21 -5.55 10.56
C MET A 281 3.39 -4.80 9.89
N ASN A 282 3.36 -3.46 9.81
CA ASN A 282 4.45 -2.73 9.16
C ASN A 282 5.77 -2.80 9.94
N PHE A 283 5.71 -3.04 11.24
CA PHE A 283 6.88 -3.20 12.09
C PHE A 283 7.46 -4.61 11.96
N SER A 284 6.66 -5.64 12.26
CA SER A 284 7.11 -7.04 12.21
C SER A 284 7.57 -7.46 10.81
N VAL A 285 6.80 -7.10 9.77
CA VAL A 285 7.13 -7.47 8.38
C VAL A 285 8.43 -6.82 7.90
N ALA A 286 8.68 -5.54 8.22
CA ALA A 286 9.91 -4.90 7.80
C ALA A 286 11.15 -5.51 8.48
N LEU A 287 11.06 -5.82 9.77
CA LEU A 287 12.13 -6.51 10.50
C LEU A 287 12.40 -7.90 9.93
N ASP A 288 11.33 -8.66 9.73
CA ASP A 288 11.43 -10.03 9.24
C ASP A 288 11.92 -10.11 7.78
N ASP A 289 11.43 -9.22 6.92
CA ASP A 289 11.90 -9.15 5.52
C ASP A 289 13.41 -8.87 5.48
N HIS A 290 13.94 -8.01 6.35
CA HIS A 290 15.39 -7.78 6.46
C HIS A 290 16.12 -8.97 7.07
N LEU A 291 15.70 -9.44 8.24
CA LEU A 291 16.41 -10.47 9.00
C LEU A 291 16.41 -11.85 8.32
N MET A 292 15.42 -12.13 7.48
CA MET A 292 15.33 -13.32 6.65
C MET A 292 15.99 -13.15 5.27
N GLY A 293 16.57 -11.98 4.98
CA GLY A 293 17.28 -11.71 3.73
C GLY A 293 16.40 -11.62 2.51
N MET A 294 15.14 -11.13 2.65
CA MET A 294 14.26 -10.95 1.49
C MET A 294 14.88 -10.03 0.45
N THR A 295 15.07 -10.52 -0.75
CA THR A 295 15.58 -9.74 -1.88
C THR A 295 14.46 -8.98 -2.56
N HIS A 296 13.31 -9.62 -2.73
CA HIS A 296 12.12 -9.05 -3.38
C HIS A 296 10.88 -9.33 -2.57
N VAL A 297 9.96 -8.38 -2.59
CA VAL A 297 8.70 -8.43 -1.84
C VAL A 297 7.53 -8.23 -2.79
N LEU A 298 6.89 -9.33 -3.19
CA LEU A 298 5.71 -9.31 -4.03
C LEU A 298 4.46 -9.08 -3.18
N ARG A 299 3.68 -8.05 -3.51
CA ARG A 299 2.43 -7.71 -2.78
C ARG A 299 1.41 -6.97 -3.64
N GLY A 300 0.17 -6.93 -3.23
CA GLY A 300 -0.89 -6.17 -3.90
C GLY A 300 -0.65 -4.66 -3.86
N LYS A 301 -1.19 -3.92 -4.83
CA LYS A 301 -1.12 -2.44 -4.88
C LYS A 301 -1.77 -1.75 -3.68
N ASP A 302 -2.65 -2.41 -2.97
CA ASP A 302 -3.23 -1.95 -1.70
C ASP A 302 -2.17 -1.80 -0.59
N HIS A 303 -1.00 -2.45 -0.73
CA HIS A 303 0.14 -2.32 0.18
C HIS A 303 1.14 -1.21 -0.19
N LEU A 304 0.88 -0.35 -1.18
CA LEU A 304 1.79 0.75 -1.55
C LEU A 304 2.16 1.64 -0.35
N ALA A 305 1.16 2.07 0.43
CA ALA A 305 1.38 2.86 1.63
C ALA A 305 2.14 2.08 2.72
N ASN A 306 1.96 0.76 2.80
CA ASN A 306 2.69 -0.08 3.74
C ASN A 306 4.16 -0.20 3.35
N SER A 307 4.47 -0.37 2.06
CA SER A 307 5.86 -0.36 1.58
C SER A 307 6.56 0.97 1.91
N GLU A 308 5.85 2.08 1.77
CA GLU A 308 6.39 3.40 2.11
C GLU A 308 6.64 3.57 3.61
N LYS A 309 5.73 3.09 4.48
CA LYS A 309 5.94 3.04 5.93
C LYS A 309 7.16 2.21 6.32
N GLN A 310 7.33 1.06 5.70
CA GLN A 310 8.44 0.14 5.98
C GLN A 310 9.79 0.74 5.59
N LYS A 311 9.87 1.51 4.52
CA LYS A 311 11.09 2.23 4.12
C LYS A 311 11.61 3.17 5.22
N TYR A 312 10.74 3.80 6.02
CA TYR A 312 11.20 4.61 7.15
C TYR A 312 11.93 3.78 8.20
N LEU A 313 11.46 2.56 8.48
CA LEU A 313 12.15 1.66 9.42
C LEU A 313 13.51 1.25 8.85
N TYR A 314 13.58 0.83 7.58
CA TYR A 314 14.84 0.52 6.90
C TYR A 314 15.82 1.69 6.98
N ASN A 315 15.36 2.90 6.67
CA ASN A 315 16.19 4.11 6.75
C ASN A 315 16.71 4.38 8.16
N HIS A 316 15.88 4.24 9.20
CA HIS A 316 16.30 4.41 10.59
C HIS A 316 17.35 3.39 11.00
N MET A 317 17.26 2.17 10.48
CA MET A 317 18.22 1.10 10.79
C MET A 317 19.48 1.17 9.92
N GLY A 318 19.47 1.93 8.81
CA GLY A 318 20.56 1.98 7.84
C GLY A 318 20.64 0.71 6.99
N TRP A 319 19.49 0.06 6.76
CA TRP A 319 19.38 -1.16 5.98
C TRP A 319 19.01 -0.90 4.52
N ASP A 320 19.47 -1.76 3.64
CA ASP A 320 19.01 -1.77 2.25
C ASP A 320 17.54 -2.18 2.18
N VAL A 321 16.81 -1.49 1.31
CA VAL A 321 15.38 -1.76 1.08
C VAL A 321 15.25 -2.87 0.03
N PRO A 322 14.48 -3.94 0.29
CA PRO A 322 14.22 -4.96 -0.72
C PRO A 322 13.43 -4.38 -1.91
N GLU A 323 13.50 -5.05 -3.05
CA GLU A 323 12.73 -4.65 -4.23
C GLU A 323 11.23 -4.91 -4.01
N PHE A 324 10.43 -3.85 -3.93
CA PHE A 324 8.98 -3.95 -3.77
C PHE A 324 8.26 -4.06 -5.13
N ILE A 325 7.63 -5.20 -5.39
CA ILE A 325 6.87 -5.46 -6.60
C ILE A 325 5.37 -5.45 -6.27
N HIS A 326 4.62 -4.50 -6.86
CA HIS A 326 3.20 -4.34 -6.59
C HIS A 326 2.36 -4.81 -7.77
N TYR A 327 1.59 -5.90 -7.58
CA TYR A 327 0.68 -6.42 -8.58
C TYR A 327 -0.75 -5.89 -8.42
N GLY A 328 -1.49 -5.80 -9.53
CA GLY A 328 -2.89 -5.36 -9.54
C GLY A 328 -3.86 -6.44 -9.00
N ARG A 329 -5.09 -6.05 -8.65
CA ARG A 329 -6.16 -6.98 -8.27
C ARG A 329 -6.63 -7.80 -9.48
N LEU A 330 -6.95 -9.07 -9.27
CA LEU A 330 -7.71 -9.86 -10.23
C LEU A 330 -9.18 -9.40 -10.18
N LYS A 331 -9.75 -9.09 -11.33
CA LYS A 331 -11.19 -9.00 -11.49
C LYS A 331 -11.66 -10.36 -11.97
N MET A 332 -12.48 -11.04 -11.18
CA MET A 332 -13.19 -12.22 -11.59
C MET A 332 -14.61 -11.80 -11.94
N GLU A 333 -15.05 -12.08 -13.15
CA GLU A 333 -16.45 -12.00 -13.54
C GLU A 333 -17.01 -13.42 -13.36
N LEU A 334 -17.90 -13.58 -12.38
CA LEU A 334 -18.70 -14.79 -12.24
C LEU A 334 -19.86 -14.65 -13.22
N ASN A 335 -19.89 -15.50 -14.25
CA ASN A 335 -21.03 -15.61 -15.18
C ASN A 335 -22.18 -16.35 -14.52
#